data_0fad7d78d0be26bb5707c53c8514a9f4
#
_entry.id   0fad7d78d0be26bb5707c53c8514a9f4
#
_cell.length_a   1.000
_cell.length_b   1.000
_cell.length_c   1.000
_cell.angle_alpha   90.00
_cell.angle_beta   90.00
_cell.angle_gamma   90.00
#
_symmetry.space_group_name_H-M   'P 1'
#
loop_
_entity.id
_entity.type
_entity.pdbx_description
1 polymer ?
#
loop_
_entity_poly.entity_id
_entity_poly.type
_entity_poly.pdbx_seq_one_letter_code
_entity_poly.pdbx_strand_id
1 'polypeptide(L)'
;MPDKYGIRPSVNKNIATFKLDTPCDISFEPDGCNSPLILFSNELEKSIPSKDDPNVIYYGPGEHNPKNGLIKLTDNQTLYIAGGAVVNAGIEATGDNITICGRGILDGSDWEHNAGPTDYMINAKHCNNLVMKDIILKGSYYWTIVPQDCDRVLIDHIRLAGSRVGNDDGVDPCNSSNVTIRNCFFRTDDDSVSPKGITRAGGESHSKSVENITVENCVFWVDFANVFRMATESSCPAFRNFTARNIDVIHFPDRDRVQIFWLHPTGEMSMENLCFENMKQR
;
A
#
# COMPACT_ATOMS: atom_id res chain seq x y z
N MET A 1 -19.26 -7.38 2.66
CA MET A 1 -18.43 -8.50 2.15
C MET A 1 -18.44 -8.47 0.65
N PRO A 2 -17.34 -8.71 -0.03
CA PRO A 2 -17.35 -8.79 -1.49
C PRO A 2 -18.23 -9.95 -1.95
N ASP A 3 -19.24 -9.68 -2.79
CA ASP A 3 -20.16 -10.72 -3.31
C ASP A 3 -19.43 -11.81 -4.08
N LYS A 4 -18.23 -11.52 -4.58
CA LYS A 4 -17.39 -12.47 -5.30
C LYS A 4 -17.07 -13.75 -4.52
N TYR A 5 -17.09 -13.70 -3.19
CA TYR A 5 -16.83 -14.86 -2.35
C TYR A 5 -18.10 -15.62 -1.95
N GLY A 6 -19.29 -15.09 -2.27
CA GLY A 6 -20.57 -15.73 -1.94
C GLY A 6 -20.80 -15.95 -0.44
N ILE A 7 -20.07 -15.25 0.42
CA ILE A 7 -20.13 -15.42 1.88
C ILE A 7 -21.43 -14.79 2.38
N ARG A 8 -22.26 -15.62 3.04
CA ARG A 8 -23.53 -15.19 3.64
C ARG A 8 -23.50 -15.45 5.13
N PRO A 9 -23.47 -14.40 5.97
CA PRO A 9 -23.54 -14.57 7.41
C PRO A 9 -24.96 -15.00 7.84
N SER A 10 -25.03 -15.87 8.84
CA SER A 10 -26.23 -16.07 9.62
C SER A 10 -26.15 -15.22 10.89
N VAL A 11 -27.21 -14.50 11.20
CA VAL A 11 -27.25 -13.60 12.36
C VAL A 11 -28.27 -14.13 13.38
N ASN A 12 -27.83 -14.35 14.60
CA ASN A 12 -28.67 -14.69 15.72
C ASN A 12 -28.39 -13.75 16.90
N LYS A 13 -29.35 -12.90 17.22
CA LYS A 13 -29.17 -11.77 18.18
C LYS A 13 -27.95 -10.91 17.77
N ASN A 14 -26.94 -10.84 18.60
CA ASN A 14 -25.73 -10.06 18.39
C ASN A 14 -24.54 -10.89 17.86
N ILE A 15 -24.80 -12.09 17.35
CA ILE A 15 -23.77 -12.98 16.83
C ILE A 15 -23.99 -13.17 15.34
N ALA A 16 -22.99 -12.79 14.56
CA ALA A 16 -22.90 -13.10 13.13
C ALA A 16 -21.93 -14.28 12.96
N THR A 17 -22.37 -15.31 12.27
CA THR A 17 -21.57 -16.50 11.98
C THR A 17 -21.45 -16.66 10.45
N PHE A 18 -20.24 -16.85 9.98
CA PHE A 18 -19.93 -17.12 8.57
C PHE A 18 -18.73 -18.05 8.45
N LYS A 19 -18.60 -18.68 7.30
CA LYS A 19 -17.51 -19.59 6.98
C LYS A 19 -16.71 -19.02 5.83
N LEU A 20 -15.38 -19.11 5.94
CA LEU A 20 -14.44 -18.84 4.85
C LEU A 20 -13.92 -20.18 4.33
N ASP A 21 -14.14 -20.48 3.06
CA ASP A 21 -13.65 -21.71 2.42
C ASP A 21 -12.22 -21.55 1.89
N THR A 22 -11.81 -20.31 1.64
CA THR A 22 -10.46 -19.93 1.22
C THR A 22 -10.03 -18.65 1.94
N PRO A 23 -8.73 -18.42 2.13
CA PRO A 23 -8.23 -17.15 2.61
C PRO A 23 -8.70 -15.99 1.74
N CYS A 24 -9.19 -14.93 2.39
CA CYS A 24 -9.64 -13.72 1.70
C CYS A 24 -9.71 -12.53 2.66
N ASP A 25 -9.65 -11.34 2.10
CA ASP A 25 -9.81 -10.09 2.83
C ASP A 25 -11.26 -9.61 2.69
N ILE A 26 -11.92 -9.39 3.81
CA ILE A 26 -13.34 -8.99 3.86
C ILE A 26 -13.56 -7.85 4.86
N SER A 27 -14.55 -7.01 4.56
CA SER A 27 -15.16 -6.10 5.54
C SER A 27 -16.52 -6.62 5.97
N PHE A 28 -16.80 -6.61 7.26
CA PHE A 28 -18.11 -6.87 7.83
C PHE A 28 -18.65 -5.58 8.45
N GLU A 29 -19.75 -5.09 7.94
CA GLU A 29 -20.26 -3.74 8.16
C GLU A 29 -21.71 -3.78 8.68
N PRO A 30 -21.91 -4.16 9.95
CA PRO A 30 -23.27 -4.30 10.51
C PRO A 30 -24.02 -2.97 10.54
N ASP A 31 -23.31 -1.85 10.73
CA ASP A 31 -23.84 -0.49 10.81
C ASP A 31 -23.30 0.40 9.68
N GLY A 32 -23.04 -0.18 8.49
CA GLY A 32 -22.41 0.51 7.38
C GLY A 32 -20.94 0.80 7.63
N CYS A 33 -20.42 1.87 7.00
CA CYS A 33 -19.00 2.21 6.99
C CYS A 33 -18.44 2.71 8.34
N ASN A 34 -19.30 3.01 9.33
CA ASN A 34 -18.88 3.72 10.54
C ASN A 34 -18.10 2.85 11.53
N SER A 35 -18.35 1.54 11.54
CA SER A 35 -17.70 0.62 12.48
C SER A 35 -17.46 -0.74 11.83
N PRO A 36 -16.66 -0.80 10.76
CA PRO A 36 -16.39 -2.04 10.07
C PRO A 36 -15.46 -2.93 10.88
N LEU A 37 -15.70 -4.24 10.81
CA LEU A 37 -14.70 -5.24 11.13
C LEU A 37 -14.01 -5.64 9.82
N ILE A 38 -12.74 -5.31 9.67
CA ILE A 38 -11.92 -5.76 8.56
C ILE A 38 -11.21 -7.04 8.99
N LEU A 39 -11.42 -8.12 8.26
CA LEU A 39 -10.82 -9.42 8.55
C LEU A 39 -9.89 -9.83 7.40
N PHE A 40 -8.63 -10.01 7.74
CA PHE A 40 -7.59 -10.49 6.84
C PHE A 40 -7.28 -11.95 7.14
N SER A 41 -7.63 -12.83 6.21
CA SER A 41 -7.43 -14.27 6.35
C SER A 41 -6.31 -14.73 5.41
N ASN A 42 -5.31 -15.40 5.97
CA ASN A 42 -4.11 -15.80 5.25
C ASN A 42 -3.99 -17.31 5.11
N GLU A 43 -3.29 -17.77 4.07
CA GLU A 43 -2.72 -19.12 4.06
C GLU A 43 -1.68 -19.26 5.18
N LEU A 44 -1.39 -20.51 5.56
CA LEU A 44 -0.26 -20.78 6.45
C LEU A 44 1.04 -20.30 5.82
N GLU A 45 1.89 -19.68 6.64
CA GLU A 45 3.17 -19.16 6.18
C GLU A 45 4.12 -20.31 5.84
N LYS A 46 4.64 -20.33 4.62
CA LYS A 46 5.45 -21.46 4.11
C LYS A 46 6.95 -21.24 4.28
N SER A 47 7.39 -20.01 4.44
CA SER A 47 8.80 -19.64 4.50
C SER A 47 9.00 -18.48 5.45
N ILE A 48 9.62 -18.77 6.58
CA ILE A 48 9.97 -17.76 7.59
C ILE A 48 11.48 -17.57 7.55
N PRO A 49 11.98 -16.33 7.37
CA PRO A 49 13.42 -16.06 7.42
C PRO A 49 14.02 -16.46 8.76
N SER A 50 15.24 -16.94 8.76
CA SER A 50 15.94 -17.27 10.01
C SER A 50 16.27 -16.00 10.78
N LYS A 51 15.94 -15.97 12.07
CA LYS A 51 16.32 -14.87 12.97
C LYS A 51 17.83 -14.79 13.21
N ASP A 52 18.56 -15.87 12.91
CA ASP A 52 20.01 -15.96 13.08
C ASP A 52 20.77 -15.55 11.80
N ASP A 53 20.08 -15.22 10.72
CA ASP A 53 20.69 -14.68 9.51
C ASP A 53 21.07 -13.21 9.76
N PRO A 54 22.34 -12.81 9.58
CA PRO A 54 22.80 -11.45 9.83
C PRO A 54 22.14 -10.40 8.90
N ASN A 55 21.56 -10.81 7.79
CA ASN A 55 20.84 -9.94 6.87
C ASN A 55 19.35 -9.82 7.22
N VAL A 56 18.88 -10.47 8.29
CA VAL A 56 17.46 -10.42 8.70
C VAL A 56 17.28 -9.57 9.94
N ILE A 57 16.47 -8.52 9.82
CA ILE A 57 15.93 -7.78 10.95
C ILE A 57 14.62 -8.46 11.33
N TYR A 58 14.60 -9.14 12.47
CA TYR A 58 13.49 -10.01 12.87
C TYR A 58 12.73 -9.45 14.07
N TYR A 59 11.45 -9.14 13.91
CA TYR A 59 10.54 -8.80 14.99
C TYR A 59 9.57 -9.96 15.25
N GLY A 60 9.75 -10.63 16.40
CA GLY A 60 8.85 -11.69 16.87
C GLY A 60 7.53 -11.13 17.45
N PRO A 61 6.59 -12.00 17.87
CA PRO A 61 5.34 -11.54 18.48
C PRO A 61 5.56 -10.59 19.65
N GLY A 62 4.73 -9.57 19.78
CA GLY A 62 4.80 -8.51 20.79
C GLY A 62 4.90 -7.12 20.19
N GLU A 63 4.96 -6.14 21.07
CA GLU A 63 5.12 -4.72 20.69
C GLU A 63 6.61 -4.35 20.65
N HIS A 64 7.00 -3.63 19.59
CA HIS A 64 8.37 -3.24 19.33
C HIS A 64 8.45 -1.74 19.00
N ASN A 65 9.35 -1.06 19.70
CA ASN A 65 9.63 0.36 19.53
C ASN A 65 11.10 0.54 19.11
N PRO A 66 11.42 0.49 17.81
CA PRO A 66 12.77 0.72 17.32
C PRO A 66 13.30 2.07 17.74
N LYS A 67 14.63 2.17 17.86
CA LYS A 67 15.28 3.42 18.25
C LYS A 67 14.86 4.56 17.31
N ASN A 68 14.40 5.66 17.88
CA ASN A 68 13.89 6.84 17.17
C ASN A 68 12.67 6.52 16.24
N GLY A 69 11.99 5.39 16.42
CA GLY A 69 10.89 4.98 15.54
C GLY A 69 11.32 4.65 14.11
N LEU A 70 12.60 4.34 13.86
CA LEU A 70 13.14 4.23 12.52
C LEU A 70 13.81 2.88 12.28
N ILE A 71 13.45 2.24 11.17
CA ILE A 71 14.12 1.06 10.63
C ILE A 71 14.82 1.45 9.33
N LYS A 72 16.12 1.14 9.23
CA LYS A 72 16.90 1.36 7.99
C LYS A 72 17.23 0.03 7.36
N LEU A 73 16.98 -0.06 6.05
CA LEU A 73 17.29 -1.22 5.23
C LEU A 73 18.27 -0.85 4.11
N THR A 74 19.23 -1.71 3.91
CA THR A 74 20.24 -1.60 2.85
C THR A 74 20.31 -2.88 2.02
N ASP A 75 21.28 -2.97 1.12
CA ASP A 75 21.43 -4.08 0.19
C ASP A 75 21.28 -5.47 0.83
N ASN A 76 20.49 -6.31 0.19
CA ASN A 76 20.28 -7.72 0.52
C ASN A 76 19.65 -7.96 1.92
N GLN A 77 19.07 -6.95 2.54
CA GLN A 77 18.43 -7.10 3.85
C GLN A 77 16.96 -7.49 3.74
N THR A 78 16.53 -8.27 4.71
CA THR A 78 15.14 -8.64 4.91
C THR A 78 14.65 -8.10 6.26
N LEU A 79 13.58 -7.32 6.25
CA LEU A 79 12.78 -7.03 7.42
C LEU A 79 11.65 -8.04 7.51
N TYR A 80 11.60 -8.79 8.60
CA TYR A 80 10.52 -9.73 8.87
C TYR A 80 9.76 -9.33 10.13
N ILE A 81 8.45 -9.08 9.96
CA ILE A 81 7.53 -8.74 11.04
C ILE A 81 6.58 -9.94 11.24
N ALA A 82 6.84 -10.74 12.26
CA ALA A 82 6.10 -11.99 12.52
C ALA A 82 4.63 -11.74 12.84
N GLY A 83 3.79 -12.72 12.60
CA GLY A 83 2.40 -12.71 13.06
C GLY A 83 2.33 -12.46 14.58
N GLY A 84 1.51 -11.51 15.02
CA GLY A 84 1.42 -11.07 16.40
C GLY A 84 2.46 -10.02 16.83
N ALA A 85 3.35 -9.59 15.93
CA ALA A 85 4.22 -8.43 16.16
C ALA A 85 3.49 -7.13 15.76
N VAL A 86 3.68 -6.09 16.56
CA VAL A 86 3.35 -4.69 16.23
C VAL A 86 4.63 -3.89 16.35
N VAL A 87 5.03 -3.25 15.26
CA VAL A 87 6.27 -2.48 15.19
C VAL A 87 5.94 -1.01 14.94
N ASN A 88 6.18 -0.17 15.95
CA ASN A 88 5.91 1.27 15.88
C ASN A 88 7.10 1.97 15.21
N ALA A 89 7.05 2.11 13.88
CA ALA A 89 8.16 2.65 13.10
C ALA A 89 7.76 3.19 11.73
N GLY A 90 8.63 4.07 11.20
CA GLY A 90 8.78 4.30 9.77
C GLY A 90 9.98 3.51 9.22
N ILE A 91 10.01 3.31 7.90
CA ILE A 91 11.07 2.57 7.22
C ILE A 91 11.76 3.47 6.19
N GLU A 92 13.09 3.51 6.24
CA GLU A 92 13.94 3.98 5.15
C GLU A 92 14.62 2.78 4.48
N ALA A 93 14.44 2.62 3.18
CA ALA A 93 15.08 1.57 2.40
C ALA A 93 15.90 2.19 1.25
N THR A 94 17.17 1.76 1.11
CA THR A 94 18.04 2.20 0.02
C THR A 94 18.98 1.07 -0.37
N GLY A 95 19.02 0.72 -1.66
CA GLY A 95 19.89 -0.35 -2.18
C GLY A 95 19.13 -1.46 -2.89
N ASP A 96 19.80 -2.56 -3.16
CA ASP A 96 19.33 -3.63 -3.99
C ASP A 96 18.86 -4.86 -3.18
N ASN A 97 17.88 -5.60 -3.73
CA ASN A 97 17.41 -6.88 -3.18
C ASN A 97 16.87 -6.76 -1.74
N ILE A 98 16.08 -5.74 -1.46
CA ILE A 98 15.48 -5.53 -0.15
C ILE A 98 14.12 -6.23 -0.07
N THR A 99 13.86 -6.91 1.04
CA THR A 99 12.58 -7.56 1.31
C THR A 99 11.97 -7.06 2.61
N ILE A 100 10.69 -6.67 2.59
CA ILE A 100 9.88 -6.35 3.75
C ILE A 100 8.72 -7.35 3.77
N CYS A 101 8.63 -8.21 4.79
CA CYS A 101 7.62 -9.27 4.78
C CYS A 101 7.21 -9.72 6.19
N GLY A 102 6.22 -10.63 6.24
CA GLY A 102 5.72 -11.23 7.47
C GLY A 102 4.20 -11.20 7.57
N ARG A 103 3.68 -11.34 8.77
CA ARG A 103 2.23 -11.33 9.06
C ARG A 103 1.86 -10.32 10.16
N GLY A 104 2.83 -9.53 10.57
CA GLY A 104 2.67 -8.54 11.64
C GLY A 104 2.21 -7.18 11.12
N ILE A 105 2.20 -6.23 12.01
CA ILE A 105 1.71 -4.86 11.79
C ILE A 105 2.89 -3.90 11.88
N LEU A 106 3.05 -3.06 10.88
CA LEU A 106 3.81 -1.82 10.97
C LEU A 106 2.83 -0.71 11.32
N ASP A 107 3.02 -0.03 12.43
CA ASP A 107 2.11 0.97 12.97
C ASP A 107 2.77 2.36 13.02
N GLY A 108 2.17 3.34 12.37
CA GLY A 108 2.59 4.73 12.38
C GLY A 108 1.72 5.63 13.27
N SER A 109 0.82 5.04 14.07
CA SER A 109 -0.21 5.80 14.82
C SER A 109 0.33 6.72 15.90
N ASP A 110 1.58 6.52 16.35
CA ASP A 110 2.21 7.33 17.40
C ASP A 110 2.64 8.73 16.92
N TRP A 111 2.67 8.97 15.60
CA TRP A 111 3.11 10.25 15.06
C TRP A 111 1.95 11.08 14.54
N GLU A 112 2.03 12.37 14.77
CA GLU A 112 1.12 13.35 14.20
C GLU A 112 1.25 13.42 12.67
N HIS A 113 0.26 14.00 12.01
CA HIS A 113 0.27 14.21 10.57
C HIS A 113 1.55 14.93 10.13
N ASN A 114 2.27 14.34 9.18
CA ASN A 114 3.53 14.86 8.62
C ASN A 114 4.66 15.07 9.64
N ALA A 115 4.65 14.33 10.75
CA ALA A 115 5.63 14.42 11.81
C ALA A 115 6.25 13.06 12.18
N GLY A 116 6.24 12.11 11.27
CA GLY A 116 6.82 10.79 11.48
C GLY A 116 8.36 10.78 11.45
N PRO A 117 8.98 9.64 11.74
CA PRO A 117 10.43 9.50 11.77
C PRO A 117 11.09 9.54 10.38
N THR A 118 10.27 9.45 9.33
CA THR A 118 10.68 9.54 7.91
C THR A 118 9.70 10.45 7.17
N ASP A 119 10.07 10.89 5.97
CA ASP A 119 9.17 11.69 5.11
C ASP A 119 7.86 10.96 4.79
N TYR A 120 7.90 9.64 4.64
CA TYR A 120 6.80 8.74 4.34
C TYR A 120 6.88 7.49 5.21
N MET A 121 5.77 6.80 5.47
CA MET A 121 5.79 5.64 6.37
C MET A 121 6.75 4.53 5.90
N ILE A 122 6.76 4.22 4.61
CA ILE A 122 7.78 3.40 3.95
C ILE A 122 8.41 4.22 2.83
N ASN A 123 9.57 4.76 3.11
CA ASN A 123 10.33 5.62 2.22
C ASN A 123 11.46 4.82 1.56
N ALA A 124 11.23 4.37 0.33
CA ALA A 124 12.21 3.58 -0.42
C ALA A 124 12.84 4.44 -1.52
N LYS A 125 14.16 4.63 -1.48
CA LYS A 125 14.89 5.48 -2.44
C LYS A 125 15.96 4.70 -3.17
N HIS A 126 15.99 4.83 -4.50
CA HIS A 126 17.01 4.20 -5.36
C HIS A 126 17.13 2.69 -5.15
N CYS A 127 15.99 2.02 -4.92
CA CYS A 127 15.97 0.58 -4.73
C CYS A 127 15.79 -0.13 -6.08
N ASN A 128 16.52 -1.24 -6.21
CA ASN A 128 16.37 -2.13 -7.33
C ASN A 128 16.06 -3.56 -6.81
N ASN A 129 14.95 -4.14 -7.29
CA ASN A 129 14.42 -5.39 -6.76
C ASN A 129 13.97 -5.30 -5.29
N LEU A 130 13.00 -4.41 -5.05
CA LEU A 130 12.34 -4.24 -3.75
C LEU A 130 11.08 -5.11 -3.69
N VAL A 131 10.97 -5.94 -2.65
CA VAL A 131 9.78 -6.77 -2.41
C VAL A 131 9.15 -6.40 -1.08
N MET A 132 7.86 -6.05 -1.10
CA MET A 132 7.04 -5.83 0.09
C MET A 132 5.85 -6.79 0.05
N LYS A 133 5.68 -7.63 1.08
CA LYS A 133 4.60 -8.62 1.05
C LYS A 133 4.04 -8.99 2.42
N ASP A 134 2.74 -9.25 2.41
CA ASP A 134 2.00 -9.94 3.48
C ASP A 134 1.78 -9.15 4.79
N ILE A 135 2.47 -8.03 5.02
CA ILE A 135 2.32 -7.22 6.23
C ILE A 135 1.06 -6.37 6.23
N ILE A 136 0.64 -5.97 7.41
CA ILE A 136 -0.42 -4.99 7.64
C ILE A 136 0.22 -3.65 7.95
N LEU A 137 -0.24 -2.59 7.29
CA LEU A 137 0.13 -1.21 7.55
C LEU A 137 -1.03 -0.51 8.24
N LYS A 138 -0.75 0.24 9.27
CA LYS A 138 -1.76 0.94 10.06
C LYS A 138 -1.25 2.32 10.49
N GLY A 139 -2.16 3.29 10.52
CA GLY A 139 -1.89 4.58 11.13
C GLY A 139 -0.84 5.41 10.40
N SER A 140 -0.80 5.39 9.07
CA SER A 140 0.11 6.23 8.31
C SER A 140 -0.03 7.70 8.73
N TYR A 141 1.08 8.39 8.81
CA TYR A 141 1.16 9.80 9.23
C TYR A 141 1.32 10.75 8.04
N TYR A 142 1.53 10.22 6.86
CA TYR A 142 1.61 10.91 5.57
C TYR A 142 1.49 9.85 4.45
N TRP A 143 2.01 10.06 3.25
CA TRP A 143 2.02 9.03 2.20
C TRP A 143 2.59 7.71 2.73
N THR A 144 1.92 6.60 2.41
CA THR A 144 2.23 5.34 3.10
C THR A 144 3.41 4.60 2.48
N ILE A 145 3.33 4.22 1.21
CA ILE A 145 4.40 3.48 0.51
C ILE A 145 4.90 4.31 -0.66
N VAL A 146 6.13 4.77 -0.58
CA VAL A 146 6.70 5.66 -1.60
C VAL A 146 8.01 5.12 -2.15
N PRO A 147 7.98 4.31 -3.22
CA PRO A 147 9.16 4.01 -4.01
C PRO A 147 9.57 5.24 -4.82
N GLN A 148 10.78 5.74 -4.62
CA GLN A 148 11.33 6.89 -5.33
C GLN A 148 12.56 6.48 -6.13
N ASP A 149 12.59 6.75 -7.42
CA ASP A 149 13.67 6.34 -8.32
C ASP A 149 14.01 4.84 -8.25
N CYS A 150 12.99 4.02 -8.04
CA CYS A 150 13.12 2.56 -7.87
C CYS A 150 12.84 1.83 -9.18
N ASP A 151 13.43 0.65 -9.33
CA ASP A 151 13.16 -0.27 -10.43
C ASP A 151 12.86 -1.68 -9.90
N ARG A 152 11.94 -2.43 -10.56
CA ARG A 152 11.49 -3.76 -10.13
C ARG A 152 11.00 -3.80 -8.69
N VAL A 153 9.87 -3.13 -8.46
CA VAL A 153 9.18 -3.10 -7.15
C VAL A 153 7.97 -4.04 -7.18
N LEU A 154 7.91 -4.95 -6.23
CA LEU A 154 6.76 -5.81 -5.99
C LEU A 154 6.10 -5.47 -4.65
N ILE A 155 4.83 -5.09 -4.70
CA ILE A 155 3.96 -4.88 -3.54
C ILE A 155 2.84 -5.93 -3.64
N ASP A 156 2.93 -6.99 -2.83
CA ASP A 156 2.06 -8.15 -2.94
C ASP A 156 1.38 -8.44 -1.60
N HIS A 157 0.05 -8.48 -1.59
CA HIS A 157 -0.73 -8.85 -0.44
C HIS A 157 -0.48 -7.94 0.78
N ILE A 158 -0.26 -6.65 0.54
CA ILE A 158 -0.21 -5.62 1.57
C ILE A 158 -1.64 -5.23 1.95
N ARG A 159 -1.85 -4.98 3.25
CA ARG A 159 -3.13 -4.50 3.77
C ARG A 159 -2.93 -3.19 4.49
N LEU A 160 -3.38 -2.13 3.88
CA LEU A 160 -3.47 -0.83 4.53
C LEU A 160 -4.82 -0.75 5.24
N ALA A 161 -4.78 -0.89 6.57
CA ALA A 161 -5.96 -1.05 7.40
C ALA A 161 -6.37 0.27 8.06
N GLY A 162 -6.97 1.15 7.30
CA GLY A 162 -7.62 2.33 7.81
C GLY A 162 -6.92 3.64 7.49
N SER A 163 -7.73 4.57 7.10
CA SER A 163 -7.40 5.96 6.91
C SER A 163 -7.35 6.71 8.25
N ARG A 164 -6.50 7.70 8.37
CA ARG A 164 -6.32 8.44 9.62
C ARG A 164 -6.09 9.94 9.42
N VAL A 165 -5.33 10.31 8.43
CA VAL A 165 -4.92 11.70 8.18
C VAL A 165 -5.12 12.04 6.71
N GLY A 166 -5.42 13.29 6.38
CA GLY A 166 -5.28 13.79 5.02
C GLY A 166 -3.86 13.56 4.50
N ASN A 167 -3.69 13.15 3.25
CA ASN A 167 -2.46 12.70 2.64
C ASN A 167 -1.94 11.32 3.13
N ASP A 168 -2.79 10.43 3.58
CA ASP A 168 -2.38 9.04 3.79
C ASP A 168 -2.59 8.20 2.52
N ASP A 169 -1.99 8.68 1.42
CA ASP A 169 -1.97 7.97 0.14
C ASP A 169 -1.49 6.52 0.34
N GLY A 170 -1.99 5.60 -0.47
CA GLY A 170 -1.63 4.18 -0.34
C GLY A 170 -0.25 3.87 -0.91
N VAL A 171 -0.10 3.98 -2.23
CA VAL A 171 1.18 3.75 -2.92
C VAL A 171 1.43 4.86 -3.95
N ASP A 172 2.55 5.54 -3.80
CA ASP A 172 3.01 6.59 -4.70
C ASP A 172 4.33 6.21 -5.38
N PRO A 173 4.31 5.47 -6.49
CA PRO A 173 5.51 5.24 -7.27
C PRO A 173 6.02 6.56 -7.89
N CYS A 174 7.08 7.12 -7.32
CA CYS A 174 7.68 8.38 -7.76
C CYS A 174 8.89 8.12 -8.65
N ASN A 175 8.91 8.59 -9.89
CA ASN A 175 10.01 8.39 -10.84
C ASN A 175 10.46 6.92 -10.96
N SER A 176 9.57 5.98 -10.71
CA SER A 176 9.85 4.55 -10.61
C SER A 176 9.30 3.78 -11.80
N SER A 177 9.91 2.65 -12.11
CA SER A 177 9.51 1.79 -13.22
C SER A 177 9.42 0.31 -12.81
N ASN A 178 8.69 -0.49 -13.61
CA ASN A 178 8.51 -1.91 -13.37
C ASN A 178 7.92 -2.20 -11.98
N VAL A 179 6.84 -1.50 -11.63
CA VAL A 179 6.16 -1.62 -10.34
C VAL A 179 4.93 -2.51 -10.47
N THR A 180 4.85 -3.53 -9.66
CA THR A 180 3.66 -4.40 -9.57
C THR A 180 3.05 -4.30 -8.18
N ILE A 181 1.76 -3.93 -8.13
CA ILE A 181 0.93 -3.86 -6.94
C ILE A 181 -0.18 -4.89 -7.12
N ARG A 182 -0.23 -5.92 -6.28
CA ARG A 182 -1.22 -6.98 -6.48
C ARG A 182 -1.74 -7.60 -5.19
N ASN A 183 -2.96 -8.15 -5.27
CA ASN A 183 -3.60 -8.87 -4.17
C ASN A 183 -3.72 -8.02 -2.87
N CYS A 184 -3.76 -6.71 -2.99
CA CYS A 184 -3.73 -5.78 -1.86
C CYS A 184 -5.13 -5.33 -1.45
N PHE A 185 -5.24 -4.94 -0.19
CA PHE A 185 -6.39 -4.23 0.35
C PHE A 185 -5.94 -2.85 0.83
N PHE A 186 -6.56 -1.80 0.31
CA PHE A 186 -6.27 -0.41 0.67
C PHE A 186 -7.50 0.28 1.24
N ARG A 187 -7.40 0.80 2.47
CA ARG A 187 -8.30 1.81 2.98
C ARG A 187 -7.52 3.09 3.23
N THR A 188 -7.80 4.12 2.44
CA THR A 188 -7.09 5.40 2.42
C THR A 188 -8.05 6.57 2.60
N ASP A 189 -7.59 7.68 3.18
CA ASP A 189 -8.28 8.96 3.15
C ASP A 189 -7.94 9.71 1.86
N ASP A 190 -6.67 9.73 1.46
CA ASP A 190 -6.23 10.34 0.20
C ASP A 190 -6.13 9.28 -0.93
N ASP A 191 -5.35 9.54 -1.96
CA ASP A 191 -5.27 8.73 -3.18
C ASP A 191 -4.73 7.31 -2.91
N SER A 192 -5.41 6.27 -3.39
CA SER A 192 -4.94 4.92 -3.08
C SER A 192 -3.73 4.49 -3.88
N VAL A 193 -3.65 4.87 -5.16
CA VAL A 193 -2.46 4.65 -6.00
C VAL A 193 -2.23 5.91 -6.84
N SER A 194 -1.10 6.58 -6.59
CA SER A 194 -0.79 7.86 -7.23
C SER A 194 0.62 7.90 -7.82
N PRO A 195 0.85 7.30 -9.00
CA PRO A 195 2.14 7.37 -9.67
C PRO A 195 2.46 8.79 -10.10
N LYS A 196 3.67 9.25 -9.79
CA LYS A 196 4.10 10.64 -9.99
C LYS A 196 5.49 10.73 -10.61
N GLY A 197 5.68 11.64 -11.56
CA GLY A 197 6.99 12.06 -12.07
C GLY A 197 7.41 13.37 -11.42
N ILE A 198 7.84 13.33 -10.17
CA ILE A 198 8.05 14.53 -9.34
C ILE A 198 9.51 14.86 -9.13
N THR A 199 9.74 16.17 -8.92
CA THR A 199 10.98 16.70 -8.38
C THR A 199 10.73 17.16 -6.96
N ARG A 200 11.32 16.50 -5.95
CA ARG A 200 11.30 16.99 -4.56
C ARG A 200 12.68 17.44 -4.12
N ALA A 201 12.72 18.38 -3.16
CA ALA A 201 13.94 18.95 -2.63
C ALA A 201 14.89 17.86 -2.13
N GLY A 202 16.11 17.83 -2.65
CA GLY A 202 17.14 16.84 -2.31
C GLY A 202 17.17 15.60 -3.20
N GLY A 203 16.19 15.41 -4.09
CA GLY A 203 16.25 14.43 -5.16
C GLY A 203 16.99 15.01 -6.36
N GLU A 204 17.81 14.22 -7.02
CA GLU A 204 18.21 14.54 -8.37
C GLU A 204 16.93 14.74 -9.18
N SER A 205 16.69 16.00 -9.54
CA SER A 205 15.53 16.31 -10.32
C SER A 205 15.59 15.45 -11.54
N HIS A 206 14.58 14.83 -11.82
CA HIS A 206 14.15 14.78 -13.09
C HIS A 206 13.64 13.53 -13.55
N SER A 207 12.55 13.70 -13.69
CA SER A 207 12.11 13.49 -15.04
C SER A 207 12.55 12.15 -15.62
N LYS A 208 12.69 11.09 -14.79
CA LYS A 208 12.58 9.73 -15.32
C LYS A 208 11.13 9.49 -15.69
N SER A 209 10.90 8.86 -16.81
CA SER A 209 9.57 8.39 -17.16
C SER A 209 9.02 7.49 -16.05
N VAL A 210 7.74 7.61 -15.77
CA VAL A 210 7.00 6.69 -14.90
C VAL A 210 6.37 5.64 -15.80
N GLU A 211 6.81 4.40 -15.71
CA GLU A 211 6.43 3.40 -16.71
C GLU A 211 6.36 1.97 -16.19
N ASN A 212 5.57 1.15 -16.89
CA ASN A 212 5.41 -0.27 -16.60
C ASN A 212 4.85 -0.50 -15.18
N ILE A 213 3.74 0.16 -14.86
CA ILE A 213 3.06 -0.01 -13.57
C ILE A 213 1.84 -0.91 -13.76
N THR A 214 1.76 -1.97 -12.99
CA THR A 214 0.61 -2.88 -12.97
C THR A 214 -0.02 -2.90 -11.58
N VAL A 215 -1.34 -2.69 -11.54
CA VAL A 215 -2.16 -2.86 -10.33
C VAL A 215 -3.20 -3.93 -10.62
N GLU A 216 -3.19 -5.04 -9.86
CA GLU A 216 -4.09 -6.16 -10.17
C GLU A 216 -4.63 -6.87 -8.93
N ASN A 217 -5.87 -7.36 -9.03
CA ASN A 217 -6.53 -8.14 -7.99
C ASN A 217 -6.62 -7.40 -6.64
N CYS A 218 -6.80 -6.08 -6.66
CA CYS A 218 -6.83 -5.25 -5.47
C CYS A 218 -8.25 -4.85 -5.07
N VAL A 219 -8.42 -4.60 -3.77
CA VAL A 219 -9.64 -4.08 -3.17
C VAL A 219 -9.35 -2.69 -2.63
N PHE A 220 -10.20 -1.72 -2.97
CA PHE A 220 -10.07 -0.33 -2.54
C PHE A 220 -11.29 0.12 -1.74
N TRP A 221 -11.00 0.78 -0.64
CA TRP A 221 -11.91 1.55 0.18
C TRP A 221 -11.33 2.95 0.33
N VAL A 222 -11.93 3.93 -0.30
CA VAL A 222 -11.45 5.31 -0.26
C VAL A 222 -12.43 6.14 0.55
N ASP A 223 -11.93 6.79 1.60
CA ASP A 223 -12.79 7.60 2.48
C ASP A 223 -12.94 9.04 1.97
N PHE A 224 -11.94 9.59 1.24
CA PHE A 224 -11.96 11.00 0.89
C PHE A 224 -11.53 11.36 -0.56
N ALA A 225 -10.49 10.75 -1.14
CA ALA A 225 -9.94 11.15 -2.43
C ALA A 225 -10.13 10.11 -3.55
N ASN A 226 -9.09 9.81 -4.33
CA ASN A 226 -9.24 9.01 -5.55
C ASN A 226 -8.70 7.58 -5.39
N VAL A 227 -9.19 6.66 -6.21
CA VAL A 227 -8.57 5.32 -6.28
C VAL A 227 -7.24 5.42 -7.05
N PHE A 228 -7.29 6.00 -8.26
CA PHE A 228 -6.11 6.22 -9.09
C PHE A 228 -6.00 7.70 -9.44
N ARG A 229 -4.97 8.36 -8.96
CA ARG A 229 -4.65 9.74 -9.36
C ARG A 229 -3.30 9.78 -10.04
N MET A 230 -3.31 9.93 -11.34
CA MET A 230 -2.12 9.76 -12.18
C MET A 230 -1.59 11.09 -12.67
N ALA A 231 -0.26 11.21 -12.63
CA ALA A 231 0.50 12.35 -13.14
C ALA A 231 0.21 13.69 -12.44
N THR A 232 -0.42 13.68 -11.28
CA THR A 232 -0.52 14.86 -10.43
C THR A 232 0.87 15.28 -9.94
N GLU A 233 1.10 16.58 -9.79
CA GLU A 233 2.38 17.14 -9.33
C GLU A 233 3.57 16.67 -10.18
N SER A 234 3.31 16.25 -11.41
CA SER A 234 4.29 15.56 -12.25
C SER A 234 4.82 16.45 -13.37
N SER A 235 6.11 16.32 -13.63
CA SER A 235 6.79 16.86 -14.79
C SER A 235 7.88 15.85 -15.21
N CYS A 236 7.57 14.96 -16.14
CA CYS A 236 8.47 13.90 -16.59
C CYS A 236 8.31 13.67 -18.10
N PRO A 237 9.27 13.03 -18.78
CA PRO A 237 9.20 12.83 -20.22
C PRO A 237 7.97 12.02 -20.65
N ALA A 238 7.67 10.95 -19.93
CA ALA A 238 6.53 10.12 -20.26
C ALA A 238 5.93 9.44 -19.03
N PHE A 239 4.60 9.22 -19.09
CA PHE A 239 3.82 8.37 -18.21
C PHE A 239 3.20 7.28 -19.09
N ARG A 240 3.68 6.06 -19.01
CA ARG A 240 3.27 5.03 -19.98
C ARG A 240 3.20 3.62 -19.44
N ASN A 241 2.43 2.77 -20.12
CA ASN A 241 2.26 1.36 -19.80
C ASN A 241 1.71 1.16 -18.38
N PHE A 242 0.63 1.87 -18.04
CA PHE A 242 -0.10 1.65 -16.80
C PHE A 242 -1.25 0.67 -17.05
N THR A 243 -1.35 -0.36 -16.23
CA THR A 243 -2.46 -1.31 -16.29
C THR A 243 -3.08 -1.48 -14.91
N ALA A 244 -4.40 -1.28 -14.81
CA ALA A 244 -5.18 -1.66 -13.64
C ALA A 244 -6.22 -2.72 -14.05
N ARG A 245 -6.22 -3.89 -13.41
CA ARG A 245 -7.13 -4.97 -13.76
C ARG A 245 -7.63 -5.76 -12.56
N ASN A 246 -8.87 -6.28 -12.67
CA ASN A 246 -9.52 -7.03 -11.59
C ASN A 246 -9.59 -6.24 -10.29
N ILE A 247 -10.16 -5.07 -10.33
CA ILE A 247 -10.23 -4.12 -9.22
C ILE A 247 -11.65 -4.10 -8.64
N ASP A 248 -11.77 -4.25 -7.34
CA ASP A 248 -13.00 -4.05 -6.59
C ASP A 248 -12.90 -2.76 -5.77
N VAL A 249 -13.73 -1.76 -6.07
CA VAL A 249 -13.91 -0.56 -5.25
C VAL A 249 -15.14 -0.76 -4.38
N ILE A 250 -14.95 -1.05 -3.10
CA ILE A 250 -16.04 -1.41 -2.18
C ILE A 250 -16.67 -0.21 -1.50
N HIS A 251 -15.90 0.86 -1.31
CA HIS A 251 -16.37 2.18 -0.86
C HIS A 251 -15.64 3.27 -1.61
N PHE A 252 -16.39 4.30 -1.94
CA PHE A 252 -15.90 5.46 -2.67
C PHE A 252 -16.77 6.68 -2.32
N PRO A 253 -16.19 7.86 -2.01
CA PRO A 253 -16.96 9.03 -1.63
C PRO A 253 -17.78 9.59 -2.80
N ASP A 254 -19.07 9.78 -2.59
CA ASP A 254 -19.95 10.48 -3.55
C ASP A 254 -19.83 11.98 -3.35
N ARG A 255 -18.87 12.60 -4.02
CA ARG A 255 -18.66 14.05 -3.96
C ARG A 255 -17.97 14.58 -5.21
N ASP A 256 -18.12 15.89 -5.44
CA ASP A 256 -17.50 16.58 -6.56
C ASP A 256 -15.97 16.48 -6.54
N ARG A 257 -15.38 16.34 -7.73
CA ARG A 257 -13.93 16.30 -7.97
C ARG A 257 -13.19 15.09 -7.42
N VAL A 258 -13.89 14.03 -7.09
CA VAL A 258 -13.29 12.75 -6.72
C VAL A 258 -13.62 11.73 -7.80
N GLN A 259 -12.63 10.97 -8.23
CA GLN A 259 -12.75 10.04 -9.37
C GLN A 259 -12.11 8.69 -9.05
N ILE A 260 -12.68 7.62 -9.57
CA ILE A 260 -11.99 6.33 -9.56
C ILE A 260 -10.68 6.43 -10.39
N PHE A 261 -10.74 7.15 -11.51
CA PHE A 261 -9.58 7.44 -12.36
C PHE A 261 -9.47 8.94 -12.59
N TRP A 262 -8.44 9.54 -12.09
CA TRP A 262 -8.14 10.94 -12.37
C TRP A 262 -6.78 11.07 -13.08
N LEU A 263 -6.84 11.30 -14.38
CA LEU A 263 -5.68 11.68 -15.19
C LEU A 263 -5.47 13.18 -15.03
N HIS A 264 -4.47 13.59 -14.30
CA HIS A 264 -4.25 14.98 -13.93
C HIS A 264 -2.80 15.43 -14.21
N PRO A 265 -2.37 15.46 -15.48
CA PRO A 265 -1.04 15.94 -15.80
C PRO A 265 -0.93 17.43 -15.44
N THR A 266 0.07 17.77 -14.64
CA THR A 266 0.32 19.15 -14.20
C THR A 266 1.47 19.80 -14.95
N GLY A 267 2.27 19.02 -15.69
CA GLY A 267 3.34 19.48 -16.57
C GLY A 267 3.27 18.86 -17.96
N GLU A 268 4.21 19.22 -18.80
CA GLU A 268 4.32 18.60 -20.14
C GLU A 268 4.85 17.17 -20.01
N MET A 269 4.11 16.22 -20.57
CA MET A 269 4.51 14.81 -20.65
C MET A 269 3.71 14.07 -21.73
N SER A 270 4.26 13.01 -22.29
CA SER A 270 3.44 12.07 -23.06
C SER A 270 2.74 11.10 -22.12
N MET A 271 1.48 10.76 -22.43
CA MET A 271 0.72 9.71 -21.72
C MET A 271 0.31 8.64 -22.74
N GLU A 272 0.76 7.42 -22.52
CA GLU A 272 0.63 6.36 -23.51
C GLU A 272 0.27 5.02 -22.85
N ASN A 273 -0.54 4.20 -23.52
CA ASN A 273 -0.86 2.83 -23.13
C ASN A 273 -1.41 2.71 -21.69
N LEU A 274 -2.49 3.42 -21.41
CA LEU A 274 -3.21 3.32 -20.14
C LEU A 274 -4.37 2.34 -20.30
N CYS A 275 -4.37 1.26 -19.54
CA CYS A 275 -5.34 0.18 -19.65
C CYS A 275 -6.08 -0.06 -18.32
N PHE A 276 -7.41 -0.12 -18.37
CA PHE A 276 -8.28 -0.38 -17.23
C PHE A 276 -9.25 -1.50 -17.58
N GLU A 277 -9.14 -2.64 -16.90
CA GLU A 277 -9.90 -3.84 -17.21
C GLU A 277 -10.60 -4.41 -15.98
N ASN A 278 -11.82 -4.88 -16.14
CA ASN A 278 -12.59 -5.56 -15.09
C ASN A 278 -12.59 -4.77 -13.76
N MET A 279 -13.06 -3.52 -13.84
CA MET A 279 -13.23 -2.63 -12.71
C MET A 279 -14.66 -2.73 -12.19
N LYS A 280 -14.82 -2.90 -10.87
CA LYS A 280 -16.12 -2.98 -10.22
C LYS A 280 -16.21 -1.97 -9.09
N GLN A 281 -17.22 -1.12 -9.13
CA GLN A 281 -17.65 -0.28 -8.01
C GLN A 281 -18.90 -0.90 -7.40
N ARG A 282 -18.97 -0.92 -6.09
CA ARG A 282 -20.09 -1.52 -5.35
C ARG A 282 -20.79 -0.52 -4.45
#